data_1a2dc35ac1ce34ec1552be0e56a00a23
#
_entry.id   1a2dc35ac1ce34ec1552be0e56a00a23
#
_cell.length_a   1.000
_cell.length_b   1.000
_cell.length_c   1.000
_cell.angle_alpha   90.00
_cell.angle_beta   90.00
_cell.angle_gamma   90.00
#
_symmetry.space_group_name_H-M   'P 1'
#
loop_
_entity.id
_entity.type
_entity.pdbx_description
1 polymer ?
#
loop_
_entity_poly.entity_id
_entity_poly.type
_entity_poly.pdbx_seq_one_letter_code
_entity_poly.pdbx_strand_id
1 'polypeptide(L)'
;MPELSQRARSLGTENAFVVLAEVTALAAQGKDIISFCIGQPDFPAPAHVQEAGIRAIRGGKHGYTPSAGIDPLREAAAKYLAGMRGGLPIRAQDVVVGAGAKPFIAYAILSTTDHGAGDEVIYPNPGFPIYESQIVACGAKPVPVQLKEERDFAFDPAELERLITPKTKLLILNYPHNPTGGILDRSSLEQIAKILQRHSQIWIYADEIYSRLCYAGEFFSIAQLPGMYERTIISDGASKTWAMTGWRIGFTSNPLLAPVLTRWITNTDSCASQISQWAALEAINGPQDAAEAMKKSFLERRDLIVGLLNEVPGVKCRTPGGAFYAWPNVTEACRLIGAKDSEEFRKRLLNEAGVAVLADIHFGARVPGEGQHVRFSYAASKQAIEQGIARMADFIRRNTRKVA
;
A
#
# COMPACT_ATOMS: atom_id res chain seq x y z
N MET A 1 6.48 30.30 23.99
CA MET A 1 6.81 28.87 23.82
C MET A 1 7.37 28.68 22.43
N PRO A 2 8.30 27.76 22.20
CA PRO A 2 8.77 27.44 20.83
C PRO A 2 7.61 27.03 19.95
N GLU A 3 7.61 27.48 18.70
CA GLU A 3 6.59 27.10 17.72
C GLU A 3 7.06 25.92 16.85
N LEU A 4 6.12 25.06 16.47
CA LEU A 4 6.38 24.01 15.49
C LEU A 4 6.62 24.63 14.11
N SER A 5 7.50 24.02 13.31
CA SER A 5 7.66 24.40 11.91
C SER A 5 6.35 24.20 11.13
N GLN A 6 6.17 24.96 10.04
CA GLN A 6 5.01 24.78 9.16
C GLN A 6 4.93 23.34 8.62
N ARG A 7 6.07 22.77 8.28
CA ARG A 7 6.18 21.35 7.83
C ARG A 7 5.64 20.38 8.88
N ALA A 8 5.99 20.57 10.16
CA ALA A 8 5.51 19.70 11.24
C ALA A 8 3.99 19.85 11.47
N ARG A 9 3.45 21.07 11.27
CA ARG A 9 2.01 21.34 11.39
C ARG A 9 1.18 20.75 10.24
N SER A 10 1.75 20.68 9.05
CA SER A 10 1.08 20.14 7.83
C SER A 10 1.31 18.65 7.61
N LEU A 11 2.11 17.97 8.45
CA LEU A 11 2.38 16.55 8.30
C LEU A 11 1.09 15.73 8.53
N GLY A 12 0.69 14.99 7.52
CA GLY A 12 -0.43 14.05 7.60
C GLY A 12 -0.08 12.77 8.38
N THR A 13 -1.03 11.89 8.53
CA THR A 13 -0.85 10.60 9.22
C THR A 13 -1.55 9.45 8.52
N GLU A 14 -1.21 8.24 8.91
CA GLU A 14 -1.93 7.03 8.50
C GLU A 14 -3.10 6.79 9.45
N ASN A 15 -4.31 7.18 9.03
CA ASN A 15 -5.52 7.12 9.84
C ASN A 15 -5.89 5.70 10.32
N ALA A 16 -5.37 4.66 9.66
CA ALA A 16 -5.53 3.28 10.12
C ALA A 16 -5.04 3.07 11.56
N PHE A 17 -3.95 3.73 11.96
CA PHE A 17 -3.46 3.67 13.34
C PHE A 17 -4.30 4.51 14.32
N VAL A 18 -4.90 5.60 13.85
CA VAL A 18 -5.83 6.40 14.66
C VAL A 18 -7.07 5.58 14.98
N VAL A 19 -7.68 4.96 13.99
CA VAL A 19 -8.85 4.09 14.18
C VAL A 19 -8.50 2.83 14.99
N LEU A 20 -7.27 2.28 14.83
CA LEU A 20 -6.80 1.19 15.69
C LEU A 20 -6.75 1.58 17.15
N ALA A 21 -6.33 2.80 17.48
CA ALA A 21 -6.35 3.31 18.85
C ALA A 21 -7.79 3.41 19.40
N GLU A 22 -8.76 3.88 18.58
CA GLU A 22 -10.19 3.87 18.93
C GLU A 22 -10.68 2.43 19.24
N VAL A 23 -10.34 1.48 18.37
CA VAL A 23 -10.67 0.06 18.54
C VAL A 23 -10.08 -0.50 19.84
N THR A 24 -8.81 -0.22 20.10
CA THR A 24 -8.11 -0.67 21.31
C THR A 24 -8.78 -0.11 22.57
N ALA A 25 -9.13 1.17 22.57
CA ALA A 25 -9.80 1.82 23.70
C ALA A 25 -11.20 1.23 23.97
N LEU A 26 -11.96 0.91 22.92
CA LEU A 26 -13.27 0.28 23.05
C LEU A 26 -13.18 -1.19 23.51
N ALA A 27 -12.19 -1.93 23.01
CA ALA A 27 -11.93 -3.31 23.44
C ALA A 27 -11.52 -3.37 24.93
N ALA A 28 -10.72 -2.41 25.41
CA ALA A 28 -10.37 -2.28 26.81
C ALA A 28 -11.60 -2.01 27.73
N GLN A 29 -12.69 -1.47 27.17
CA GLN A 29 -13.99 -1.31 27.85
C GLN A 29 -14.88 -2.56 27.78
N GLY A 30 -14.37 -3.67 27.26
CA GLY A 30 -15.11 -4.95 27.13
C GLY A 30 -15.99 -5.04 25.87
N LYS A 31 -15.88 -4.14 24.92
CA LYS A 31 -16.64 -4.25 23.66
C LYS A 31 -16.01 -5.31 22.77
N ASP A 32 -16.84 -6.20 22.22
CA ASP A 32 -16.43 -7.18 21.21
C ASP A 32 -16.38 -6.54 19.84
N ILE A 33 -15.16 -6.32 19.31
CA ILE A 33 -14.94 -5.61 18.05
C ILE A 33 -14.20 -6.49 17.04
N ILE A 34 -14.77 -6.58 15.84
CA ILE A 34 -14.12 -7.19 14.68
C ILE A 34 -13.49 -6.05 13.85
N SER A 35 -12.17 -6.07 13.70
CA SER A 35 -11.43 -5.00 13.00
C SER A 35 -10.92 -5.43 11.63
N PHE A 36 -11.27 -4.63 10.61
CA PHE A 36 -10.79 -4.72 9.23
C PHE A 36 -9.91 -3.52 8.85
N CYS A 37 -9.32 -2.82 9.83
CA CYS A 37 -8.62 -1.56 9.60
C CYS A 37 -7.18 -1.75 9.13
N ILE A 38 -6.44 -2.72 9.68
CA ILE A 38 -4.99 -2.82 9.48
C ILE A 38 -4.63 -3.65 8.25
N GLY A 39 -3.77 -3.07 7.41
CA GLY A 39 -3.21 -3.72 6.24
C GLY A 39 -2.00 -4.60 6.57
N GLN A 40 -2.21 -5.64 7.38
CA GLN A 40 -1.17 -6.59 7.79
C GLN A 40 -1.69 -8.02 7.61
N PRO A 41 -0.90 -8.93 6.97
CA PRO A 41 -1.23 -10.35 6.98
C PRO A 41 -1.44 -10.87 8.40
N ASP A 42 -2.48 -11.65 8.61
CA ASP A 42 -2.80 -12.32 9.90
C ASP A 42 -2.08 -13.66 10.05
N PHE A 43 -1.15 -13.95 9.18
CA PHE A 43 -0.27 -15.11 9.21
C PHE A 43 1.04 -14.78 9.92
N PRO A 44 1.66 -15.74 10.62
CA PRO A 44 3.03 -15.60 11.07
C PRO A 44 4.00 -15.60 9.86
N ALA A 45 5.17 -14.99 10.04
CA ALA A 45 6.26 -15.21 9.09
C ALA A 45 6.57 -16.72 8.99
N PRO A 46 6.98 -17.25 7.81
CA PRO A 46 7.28 -18.68 7.64
C PRO A 46 8.29 -19.19 8.67
N ALA A 47 8.12 -20.43 9.16
CA ALA A 47 8.96 -20.98 10.22
C ALA A 47 10.46 -20.93 9.90
N HIS A 48 10.86 -21.26 8.67
CA HIS A 48 12.27 -21.18 8.23
C HIS A 48 12.82 -19.76 8.29
N VAL A 49 11.98 -18.74 8.05
CA VAL A 49 12.33 -17.32 8.16
C VAL A 49 12.56 -16.94 9.62
N GLN A 50 11.66 -17.37 10.52
CA GLN A 50 11.82 -17.15 11.96
C GLN A 50 13.10 -17.79 12.47
N GLU A 51 13.38 -19.05 12.09
CA GLU A 51 14.60 -19.75 12.45
C GLU A 51 15.87 -19.07 11.90
N ALA A 52 15.81 -18.48 10.71
CA ALA A 52 16.93 -17.68 10.19
C ALA A 52 17.21 -16.44 11.06
N GLY A 53 16.17 -15.77 11.53
CA GLY A 53 16.30 -14.66 12.48
C GLY A 53 16.92 -15.13 13.81
N ILE A 54 16.49 -16.25 14.36
CA ILE A 54 17.07 -16.85 15.58
C ILE A 54 18.53 -17.22 15.36
N ARG A 55 18.88 -17.85 14.24
CA ARG A 55 20.27 -18.15 13.87
C ARG A 55 21.11 -16.90 13.78
N ALA A 56 20.57 -15.81 13.21
CA ALA A 56 21.28 -14.53 13.12
C ALA A 56 21.59 -13.95 14.51
N ILE A 57 20.64 -14.00 15.45
CA ILE A 57 20.82 -13.58 16.84
C ILE A 57 21.93 -14.41 17.49
N ARG A 58 21.81 -15.74 17.45
CA ARG A 58 22.79 -16.67 18.06
C ARG A 58 24.18 -16.57 17.41
N GLY A 59 24.22 -16.26 16.11
CA GLY A 59 25.45 -16.08 15.34
C GLY A 59 26.09 -14.70 15.48
N GLY A 60 25.64 -13.86 16.42
CA GLY A 60 26.26 -12.57 16.72
C GLY A 60 26.05 -11.49 15.65
N LYS A 61 24.97 -11.56 14.87
CA LYS A 61 24.65 -10.56 13.82
C LYS A 61 23.99 -9.32 14.43
N HIS A 62 24.72 -8.56 15.24
CA HIS A 62 24.20 -7.45 16.04
C HIS A 62 24.75 -6.07 15.63
N GLY A 63 25.77 -6.02 14.75
CA GLY A 63 26.44 -4.79 14.36
C GLY A 63 25.77 -4.07 13.19
N TYR A 64 26.33 -2.93 12.82
CA TYR A 64 25.97 -2.25 11.59
C TYR A 64 26.31 -3.08 10.36
N THR A 65 25.53 -2.87 9.31
CA THR A 65 25.79 -3.40 7.96
C THR A 65 26.13 -2.24 7.02
N PRO A 66 26.59 -2.49 5.80
CA PRO A 66 26.56 -1.48 4.76
C PRO A 66 25.17 -0.87 4.64
N SER A 67 25.09 0.44 4.44
CA SER A 67 23.80 1.17 4.39
C SER A 67 22.88 0.69 3.28
N ALA A 68 23.43 0.21 2.16
CA ALA A 68 22.66 -0.41 1.09
C ALA A 68 22.09 -1.81 1.43
N GLY A 69 22.50 -2.39 2.56
CA GLY A 69 22.17 -3.76 2.97
C GLY A 69 23.32 -4.75 2.77
N ILE A 70 23.19 -5.94 3.34
CA ILE A 70 24.18 -7.02 3.18
C ILE A 70 24.18 -7.52 1.73
N ASP A 71 25.35 -7.78 1.17
CA ASP A 71 25.49 -8.20 -0.24
C ASP A 71 24.68 -9.45 -0.60
N PRO A 72 24.63 -10.53 0.22
CA PRO A 72 23.78 -11.68 -0.11
C PRO A 72 22.30 -11.34 -0.26
N LEU A 73 21.77 -10.42 0.57
CA LEU A 73 20.37 -10.01 0.46
C LEU A 73 20.13 -9.13 -0.78
N ARG A 74 21.06 -8.23 -1.10
CA ARG A 74 20.99 -7.42 -2.32
C ARG A 74 21.00 -8.27 -3.59
N GLU A 75 21.83 -9.30 -3.63
CA GLU A 75 21.87 -10.27 -4.73
C GLU A 75 20.58 -11.07 -4.83
N ALA A 76 20.05 -11.58 -3.72
CA ALA A 76 18.80 -12.32 -3.68
C ALA A 76 17.62 -11.43 -4.10
N ALA A 77 17.56 -10.20 -3.57
CA ALA A 77 16.51 -9.24 -3.93
C ALA A 77 16.58 -8.82 -5.41
N ALA A 78 17.79 -8.65 -5.97
CA ALA A 78 17.95 -8.37 -7.40
C ALA A 78 17.37 -9.49 -8.27
N LYS A 79 17.69 -10.75 -7.95
CA LYS A 79 17.15 -11.93 -8.66
C LYS A 79 15.62 -12.03 -8.51
N TYR A 80 15.12 -11.82 -7.30
CA TYR A 80 13.67 -11.82 -7.02
C TYR A 80 12.94 -10.74 -7.81
N LEU A 81 13.42 -9.49 -7.74
CA LEU A 81 12.83 -8.36 -8.46
C LEU A 81 12.86 -8.59 -9.97
N ALA A 82 13.98 -9.07 -10.52
CA ALA A 82 14.13 -9.41 -11.92
C ALA A 82 13.16 -10.51 -12.35
N GLY A 83 13.09 -11.61 -11.61
CA GLY A 83 12.20 -12.74 -11.90
C GLY A 83 10.72 -12.34 -11.91
N MET A 84 10.29 -11.50 -10.97
CA MET A 84 8.92 -10.99 -10.92
C MET A 84 8.59 -9.98 -12.03
N ARG A 85 9.60 -9.49 -12.75
CA ARG A 85 9.47 -8.40 -13.75
C ARG A 85 10.11 -8.77 -15.09
N GLY A 86 9.78 -9.95 -15.58
CA GLY A 86 10.13 -10.39 -16.93
C GLY A 86 11.64 -10.51 -17.23
N GLY A 87 12.47 -10.70 -16.19
CA GLY A 87 13.92 -10.83 -16.36
C GLY A 87 14.66 -9.50 -16.56
N LEU A 88 14.17 -8.40 -16.00
CA LEU A 88 14.87 -7.11 -16.03
C LEU A 88 16.33 -7.24 -15.57
N PRO A 89 17.28 -6.49 -16.15
CA PRO A 89 18.71 -6.61 -15.87
C PRO A 89 19.10 -5.94 -14.53
N ILE A 90 18.39 -6.29 -13.45
CA ILE A 90 18.59 -5.74 -12.10
C ILE A 90 19.84 -6.37 -11.49
N ARG A 91 20.82 -5.55 -11.13
CA ARG A 91 22.07 -5.99 -10.48
C ARG A 91 22.00 -5.72 -8.98
N ALA A 92 22.76 -6.45 -8.19
CA ALA A 92 22.83 -6.24 -6.74
C ALA A 92 23.19 -4.78 -6.36
N GLN A 93 24.05 -4.13 -7.14
CA GLN A 93 24.44 -2.73 -6.92
C GLN A 93 23.30 -1.72 -7.15
N ASP A 94 22.27 -2.12 -7.90
CA ASP A 94 21.08 -1.30 -8.17
C ASP A 94 20.03 -1.41 -7.06
N VAL A 95 20.23 -2.36 -6.10
CA VAL A 95 19.32 -2.65 -5.00
C VAL A 95 19.77 -1.98 -3.71
N VAL A 96 18.81 -1.38 -3.00
CA VAL A 96 19.01 -0.78 -1.68
C VAL A 96 17.97 -1.35 -0.70
N VAL A 97 18.43 -1.84 0.44
CA VAL A 97 17.61 -2.42 1.51
C VAL A 97 17.37 -1.37 2.60
N GLY A 98 16.11 -1.18 3.00
CA GLY A 98 15.75 -0.21 4.03
C GLY A 98 14.86 -0.80 5.14
N ALA A 99 14.58 0.02 6.14
CA ALA A 99 13.71 -0.30 7.28
C ALA A 99 12.23 -0.37 6.88
N GLY A 100 11.90 -1.25 5.94
CA GLY A 100 10.62 -1.37 5.24
C GLY A 100 10.62 -0.57 3.94
N ALA A 101 9.57 -0.75 3.12
CA ALA A 101 9.42 -0.02 1.86
C ALA A 101 8.99 1.45 2.05
N LYS A 102 8.31 1.79 3.15
CA LYS A 102 7.72 3.12 3.40
C LYS A 102 8.74 4.27 3.36
N PRO A 103 9.95 4.22 3.94
CA PRO A 103 10.92 5.32 3.88
C PRO A 103 11.33 5.69 2.46
N PHE A 104 11.34 4.74 1.53
CA PHE A 104 11.68 4.99 0.14
C PHE A 104 10.72 5.93 -0.59
N ILE A 105 9.47 6.09 -0.11
CA ILE A 105 8.54 7.10 -0.63
C ILE A 105 9.13 8.50 -0.44
N ALA A 106 9.56 8.83 0.79
CA ALA A 106 10.21 10.10 1.07
C ALA A 106 11.52 10.25 0.31
N TYR A 107 12.36 9.22 0.30
CA TYR A 107 13.66 9.28 -0.37
C TYR A 107 13.53 9.43 -1.89
N ALA A 108 12.51 8.83 -2.51
CA ALA A 108 12.23 9.04 -3.93
C ALA A 108 11.84 10.50 -4.21
N ILE A 109 10.93 11.06 -3.41
CA ILE A 109 10.49 12.46 -3.55
C ILE A 109 11.69 13.41 -3.36
N LEU A 110 12.45 13.25 -2.26
CA LEU A 110 13.63 14.07 -1.95
C LEU A 110 14.76 13.94 -2.99
N SER A 111 14.80 12.84 -3.73
CA SER A 111 15.84 12.60 -4.75
C SER A 111 15.44 13.10 -6.14
N THR A 112 14.17 13.43 -6.36
CA THR A 112 13.64 13.76 -7.68
C THR A 112 12.98 15.13 -7.76
N THR A 113 12.80 15.80 -6.61
CA THR A 113 12.20 17.15 -6.52
C THR A 113 13.10 18.10 -5.77
N ASP A 114 13.08 19.39 -6.15
CA ASP A 114 13.80 20.45 -5.49
C ASP A 114 12.89 21.20 -4.50
N HIS A 115 13.37 21.39 -3.27
CA HIS A 115 12.61 22.09 -2.25
C HIS A 115 12.31 23.54 -2.64
N GLY A 116 11.03 23.93 -2.62
CA GLY A 116 10.61 25.30 -2.95
C GLY A 116 10.59 25.64 -4.42
N ALA A 117 10.99 24.73 -5.33
CA ALA A 117 10.93 24.94 -6.77
C ALA A 117 9.51 24.87 -7.36
N GLY A 118 8.53 24.43 -6.56
CA GLY A 118 7.17 24.17 -7.02
C GLY A 118 7.06 22.91 -7.86
N ASP A 119 8.02 21.99 -7.69
CA ASP A 119 8.00 20.69 -8.35
C ASP A 119 6.78 19.87 -7.94
N GLU A 120 6.19 19.20 -8.91
CA GLU A 120 4.93 18.48 -8.76
C GLU A 120 5.15 16.97 -8.74
N VAL A 121 4.40 16.30 -7.86
CA VAL A 121 4.34 14.84 -7.78
C VAL A 121 2.91 14.38 -8.02
N ILE A 122 2.70 13.61 -9.09
CA ILE A 122 1.41 13.01 -9.40
C ILE A 122 1.28 11.71 -8.60
N TYR A 123 0.13 11.52 -7.93
CA TYR A 123 -0.15 10.35 -7.11
C TYR A 123 -1.62 9.93 -7.18
N PRO A 124 -1.97 8.65 -6.90
CA PRO A 124 -3.35 8.16 -6.95
C PRO A 124 -4.22 8.71 -5.81
N ASN A 125 -5.45 9.13 -6.14
CA ASN A 125 -6.49 9.47 -5.16
C ASN A 125 -7.82 8.77 -5.53
N PRO A 126 -8.41 7.92 -4.65
CA PRO A 126 -7.89 7.57 -3.33
C PRO A 126 -6.53 6.87 -3.42
N GLY A 127 -5.72 6.98 -2.37
CA GLY A 127 -4.38 6.39 -2.33
C GLY A 127 -3.87 6.15 -0.91
N PHE A 128 -2.73 5.51 -0.80
CA PHE A 128 -2.10 5.34 0.50
C PHE A 128 -1.74 6.72 1.08
N PRO A 129 -2.26 7.11 2.26
CA PRO A 129 -2.23 8.50 2.74
C PRO A 129 -0.83 9.06 2.95
N ILE A 130 0.18 8.18 3.03
CA ILE A 130 1.57 8.57 3.17
C ILE A 130 2.12 9.25 1.90
N TYR A 131 1.55 9.01 0.72
CA TYR A 131 2.02 9.68 -0.50
C TYR A 131 1.84 11.18 -0.39
N GLU A 132 0.62 11.67 -0.21
CA GLU A 132 0.33 13.10 -0.08
C GLU A 132 1.09 13.73 1.10
N SER A 133 1.06 13.04 2.26
CA SER A 133 1.76 13.50 3.45
C SER A 133 3.26 13.71 3.22
N GLN A 134 3.94 12.77 2.55
CA GLN A 134 5.37 12.89 2.26
C GLN A 134 5.65 13.91 1.15
N ILE A 135 4.80 14.02 0.13
CA ILE A 135 4.95 15.04 -0.91
C ILE A 135 4.98 16.43 -0.29
N VAL A 136 3.99 16.73 0.56
CA VAL A 136 3.90 18.02 1.27
C VAL A 136 5.06 18.21 2.24
N ALA A 137 5.41 17.19 3.03
CA ALA A 137 6.51 17.26 4.00
C ALA A 137 7.88 17.47 3.33
N CYS A 138 8.09 16.91 2.15
CA CYS A 138 9.31 17.10 1.36
C CYS A 138 9.36 18.46 0.64
N GLY A 139 8.26 19.23 0.64
CA GLY A 139 8.18 20.55 0.03
C GLY A 139 7.84 20.54 -1.47
N ALA A 140 7.36 19.44 -2.00
CA ALA A 140 6.81 19.32 -3.33
C ALA A 140 5.29 19.58 -3.33
N LYS A 141 4.73 19.83 -4.52
CA LYS A 141 3.29 20.05 -4.72
C LYS A 141 2.57 18.73 -5.04
N PRO A 142 1.58 18.31 -4.24
CA PRO A 142 0.79 17.13 -4.53
C PRO A 142 -0.18 17.40 -5.69
N VAL A 143 -0.22 16.48 -6.66
CA VAL A 143 -1.14 16.51 -7.81
C VAL A 143 -1.88 15.17 -7.87
N PRO A 144 -3.11 15.09 -7.31
CA PRO A 144 -3.87 13.86 -7.31
C PRO A 144 -4.41 13.50 -8.69
N VAL A 145 -4.22 12.27 -9.15
CA VAL A 145 -4.99 11.70 -10.25
C VAL A 145 -6.18 10.95 -9.67
N GLN A 146 -7.38 11.24 -10.19
CA GLN A 146 -8.61 10.71 -9.62
C GLN A 146 -8.89 9.30 -10.16
N LEU A 147 -8.91 8.32 -9.26
CA LEU A 147 -9.29 6.94 -9.60
C LEU A 147 -10.79 6.77 -9.45
N LYS A 148 -11.45 6.25 -10.49
CA LYS A 148 -12.92 6.14 -10.55
C LYS A 148 -13.37 4.69 -10.49
N GLU A 149 -14.51 4.48 -9.81
CA GLU A 149 -15.14 3.15 -9.69
C GLU A 149 -15.50 2.56 -11.05
N GLU A 150 -15.99 3.38 -11.99
CA GLU A 150 -16.34 2.95 -13.35
C GLU A 150 -15.17 2.36 -14.16
N ARG A 151 -13.93 2.68 -13.76
CA ARG A 151 -12.68 2.17 -14.35
C ARG A 151 -11.96 1.16 -13.44
N ASP A 152 -12.67 0.53 -12.52
CA ASP A 152 -12.10 -0.39 -11.52
C ASP A 152 -10.92 0.23 -10.74
N PHE A 153 -10.98 1.55 -10.53
CA PHE A 153 -9.94 2.34 -9.86
C PHE A 153 -8.57 2.28 -10.55
N ALA A 154 -8.55 2.06 -11.85
CA ALA A 154 -7.36 2.22 -12.69
C ALA A 154 -7.12 3.70 -13.04
N PHE A 155 -5.87 4.05 -13.32
CA PHE A 155 -5.54 5.37 -13.89
C PHE A 155 -6.24 5.59 -15.22
N ASP A 156 -6.76 6.80 -15.42
CA ASP A 156 -7.12 7.27 -16.74
C ASP A 156 -5.90 7.91 -17.43
N PRO A 157 -5.34 7.29 -18.48
CA PRO A 157 -4.20 7.86 -19.19
C PRO A 157 -4.44 9.27 -19.74
N ALA A 158 -5.68 9.58 -20.15
CA ALA A 158 -6.03 10.90 -20.66
C ALA A 158 -6.06 11.95 -19.54
N GLU A 159 -6.48 11.58 -18.33
CA GLU A 159 -6.41 12.46 -17.17
C GLU A 159 -4.97 12.66 -16.73
N LEU A 160 -4.16 11.59 -16.68
CA LEU A 160 -2.73 11.69 -16.40
C LEU A 160 -2.03 12.69 -17.33
N GLU A 161 -2.28 12.60 -18.65
CA GLU A 161 -1.66 13.49 -19.62
C GLU A 161 -2.02 14.96 -19.39
N ARG A 162 -3.27 15.25 -18.99
CA ARG A 162 -3.72 16.61 -18.67
C ARG A 162 -3.09 17.19 -17.39
N LEU A 163 -2.73 16.32 -16.45
CA LEU A 163 -2.13 16.73 -15.18
C LEU A 163 -0.63 17.01 -15.28
N ILE A 164 0.04 16.51 -16.32
CA ILE A 164 1.47 16.71 -16.51
C ILE A 164 1.77 18.16 -16.92
N THR A 165 2.70 18.77 -16.18
CA THR A 165 3.24 20.10 -16.47
C THR A 165 4.77 20.05 -16.56
N PRO A 166 5.44 21.14 -17.00
CA PRO A 166 6.92 21.21 -16.93
C PRO A 166 7.48 21.07 -15.50
N LYS A 167 6.66 21.25 -14.48
CA LYS A 167 7.01 21.09 -13.05
C LYS A 167 6.84 19.66 -12.55
N THR A 168 6.18 18.78 -13.29
CA THR A 168 6.01 17.38 -12.90
C THR A 168 7.35 16.65 -12.94
N LYS A 169 7.76 16.10 -11.79
CA LYS A 169 9.04 15.40 -11.60
C LYS A 169 8.89 13.92 -11.26
N LEU A 170 7.80 13.56 -10.61
CA LEU A 170 7.58 12.20 -10.13
C LEU A 170 6.13 11.79 -10.36
N LEU A 171 5.95 10.56 -10.84
CA LEU A 171 4.67 9.84 -10.87
C LEU A 171 4.73 8.67 -9.90
N ILE A 172 3.81 8.61 -8.95
CA ILE A 172 3.65 7.46 -8.04
C ILE A 172 2.60 6.52 -8.61
N LEU A 173 2.97 5.27 -8.84
CA LEU A 173 2.10 4.17 -9.21
C LEU A 173 2.09 3.15 -8.06
N ASN A 174 0.92 2.75 -7.60
CA ASN A 174 0.76 1.71 -6.58
C ASN A 174 -0.22 0.65 -7.08
N TYR A 175 0.30 -0.47 -7.57
CA TYR A 175 -0.50 -1.59 -8.06
C TYR A 175 0.20 -2.93 -7.78
N PRO A 176 -0.58 -3.93 -7.28
CA PRO A 176 -1.97 -3.85 -6.80
C PRO A 176 -2.20 -2.75 -5.75
N HIS A 177 -3.37 -2.09 -5.82
CA HIS A 177 -3.59 -0.80 -5.19
C HIS A 177 -4.10 -0.90 -3.74
N ASN A 178 -3.59 -0.06 -2.87
CA ASN A 178 -4.16 0.26 -1.56
C ASN A 178 -4.77 1.68 -1.63
N PRO A 179 -6.10 1.87 -1.44
CA PRO A 179 -7.03 1.00 -0.71
C PRO A 179 -7.95 0.12 -1.57
N THR A 180 -7.99 0.24 -2.88
CA THR A 180 -9.09 -0.27 -3.70
C THR A 180 -8.96 -1.73 -4.13
N GLY A 181 -7.73 -2.29 -4.06
CA GLY A 181 -7.44 -3.60 -4.64
C GLY A 181 -7.40 -3.61 -6.17
N GLY A 182 -7.48 -2.43 -6.81
CA GLY A 182 -7.37 -2.28 -8.25
C GLY A 182 -6.02 -2.72 -8.80
N ILE A 183 -5.99 -3.04 -10.08
CA ILE A 183 -4.77 -3.35 -10.82
C ILE A 183 -4.68 -2.49 -12.09
N LEU A 184 -3.49 -2.37 -12.64
CA LEU A 184 -3.28 -1.88 -13.99
C LEU A 184 -2.92 -3.06 -14.90
N ASP A 185 -3.68 -3.22 -15.95
CA ASP A 185 -3.35 -4.19 -16.99
C ASP A 185 -2.19 -3.67 -17.87
N ARG A 186 -1.62 -4.57 -18.65
CA ARG A 186 -0.50 -4.24 -19.54
C ARG A 186 -0.84 -3.12 -20.52
N SER A 187 -2.06 -3.11 -21.07
CA SER A 187 -2.50 -2.09 -22.03
C SER A 187 -2.52 -0.70 -21.42
N SER A 188 -3.03 -0.57 -20.19
CA SER A 188 -3.02 0.69 -19.43
C SER A 188 -1.60 1.17 -19.15
N LEU A 189 -0.70 0.26 -18.75
CA LEU A 189 0.71 0.59 -18.51
C LEU A 189 1.43 1.00 -19.80
N GLU A 190 1.13 0.38 -20.94
CA GLU A 190 1.66 0.77 -22.27
C GLU A 190 1.21 2.18 -22.66
N GLN A 191 -0.04 2.55 -22.37
CA GLN A 191 -0.53 3.91 -22.62
C GLN A 191 0.16 4.93 -21.71
N ILE A 192 0.31 4.64 -20.42
CA ILE A 192 1.06 5.48 -19.48
C ILE A 192 2.52 5.64 -19.94
N ALA A 193 3.18 4.55 -20.34
CA ALA A 193 4.56 4.60 -20.83
C ALA A 193 4.70 5.48 -22.09
N LYS A 194 3.76 5.39 -23.04
CA LYS A 194 3.74 6.26 -24.25
C LYS A 194 3.62 7.75 -23.88
N ILE A 195 2.81 8.08 -22.88
CA ILE A 195 2.72 9.45 -22.35
C ILE A 195 4.08 9.86 -21.77
N LEU A 196 4.65 9.05 -20.90
CA LEU A 196 5.90 9.34 -20.21
C LEU A 196 7.11 9.42 -21.15
N GLN A 197 7.10 8.72 -22.28
CA GLN A 197 8.16 8.84 -23.30
C GLN A 197 8.28 10.27 -23.87
N ARG A 198 7.19 11.06 -23.86
CA ARG A 198 7.19 12.46 -24.26
C ARG A 198 7.65 13.43 -23.15
N HIS A 199 7.83 12.92 -21.92
CA HIS A 199 8.15 13.66 -20.71
C HIS A 199 9.36 13.04 -20.00
N SER A 200 10.56 13.24 -20.56
CA SER A 200 11.79 12.59 -20.07
C SER A 200 12.20 13.01 -18.65
N GLN A 201 11.70 14.16 -18.17
CA GLN A 201 12.00 14.69 -16.84
C GLN A 201 11.26 13.97 -15.70
N ILE A 202 10.25 13.14 -16.00
CA ILE A 202 9.41 12.51 -14.98
C ILE A 202 10.00 11.16 -14.56
N TRP A 203 10.29 11.01 -13.28
CA TRP A 203 10.60 9.73 -12.64
C TRP A 203 9.32 8.97 -12.31
N ILE A 204 9.44 7.66 -12.12
CA ILE A 204 8.34 6.79 -11.69
C ILE A 204 8.72 6.16 -10.36
N TYR A 205 7.90 6.31 -9.32
CA TYR A 205 7.96 5.48 -8.13
C TYR A 205 6.90 4.39 -8.24
N ALA A 206 7.33 3.18 -8.53
CA ALA A 206 6.45 2.02 -8.63
C ALA A 206 6.41 1.28 -7.29
N ASP A 207 5.38 1.59 -6.48
CA ASP A 207 5.11 0.89 -5.22
C ASP A 207 4.39 -0.43 -5.52
N GLU A 208 5.18 -1.49 -5.62
CA GLU A 208 4.76 -2.82 -6.04
C GLU A 208 4.80 -3.83 -4.88
N ILE A 209 4.61 -3.33 -3.66
CA ILE A 209 4.67 -4.11 -2.41
C ILE A 209 3.68 -5.30 -2.38
N TYR A 210 2.66 -5.27 -3.23
CA TYR A 210 1.66 -6.33 -3.39
C TYR A 210 1.87 -7.16 -4.67
N SER A 211 3.04 -7.08 -5.32
CA SER A 211 3.34 -7.74 -6.61
C SER A 211 2.96 -9.22 -6.64
N ARG A 212 3.25 -10.00 -5.58
CA ARG A 212 2.86 -11.41 -5.46
C ARG A 212 1.39 -11.65 -5.13
N LEU A 213 0.67 -10.64 -4.69
CA LEU A 213 -0.76 -10.71 -4.36
C LEU A 213 -1.62 -10.16 -5.51
N CYS A 214 -1.23 -10.45 -6.74
CA CYS A 214 -2.03 -10.23 -7.94
C CYS A 214 -2.86 -11.50 -8.21
N TYR A 215 -4.18 -11.36 -8.36
CA TYR A 215 -5.13 -12.46 -8.56
C TYR A 215 -5.71 -12.49 -9.98
N ALA A 216 -5.71 -11.34 -10.66
CA ALA A 216 -6.26 -11.21 -12.02
C ALA A 216 -5.13 -11.31 -13.07
N GLY A 217 -4.54 -12.51 -13.18
CA GLY A 217 -3.44 -12.78 -14.11
C GLY A 217 -2.05 -12.59 -13.51
N GLU A 218 -1.05 -12.47 -14.38
CA GLU A 218 0.32 -12.22 -13.97
C GLU A 218 0.54 -10.74 -13.63
N PHE A 219 1.35 -10.51 -12.60
CA PHE A 219 1.81 -9.16 -12.27
C PHE A 219 2.70 -8.62 -13.40
N PHE A 220 2.45 -7.38 -13.82
CA PHE A 220 3.24 -6.70 -14.84
C PHE A 220 3.67 -5.31 -14.32
N SER A 221 4.97 -5.02 -14.35
CA SER A 221 5.53 -3.74 -13.93
C SER A 221 5.73 -2.81 -15.13
N ILE A 222 5.49 -1.52 -14.94
CA ILE A 222 5.81 -0.50 -15.95
C ILE A 222 7.30 -0.51 -16.33
N ALA A 223 8.17 -0.93 -15.41
CA ALA A 223 9.60 -1.03 -15.65
C ALA A 223 9.98 -2.03 -16.78
N GLN A 224 9.07 -2.97 -17.13
CA GLN A 224 9.28 -3.94 -18.21
C GLN A 224 9.10 -3.31 -19.60
N LEU A 225 8.53 -2.11 -19.68
CA LEU A 225 8.27 -1.44 -20.94
C LEU A 225 9.52 -0.68 -21.44
N PRO A 226 9.72 -0.58 -22.76
CA PRO A 226 10.90 0.08 -23.34
C PRO A 226 11.10 1.51 -22.82
N GLY A 227 12.30 1.81 -22.31
CA GLY A 227 12.68 3.13 -21.80
C GLY A 227 12.10 3.49 -20.43
N MET A 228 11.49 2.53 -19.73
CA MET A 228 10.90 2.76 -18.41
C MET A 228 11.80 2.28 -17.26
N TYR A 229 12.66 1.28 -17.46
CA TYR A 229 13.46 0.71 -16.37
C TYR A 229 14.36 1.74 -15.69
N GLU A 230 15.13 2.49 -16.47
CA GLU A 230 16.13 3.44 -15.97
C GLU A 230 15.50 4.58 -15.16
N ARG A 231 14.25 4.93 -15.45
CA ARG A 231 13.51 5.99 -14.79
C ARG A 231 12.51 5.50 -13.73
N THR A 232 12.41 4.18 -13.52
CA THR A 232 11.51 3.61 -12.52
C THR A 232 12.28 3.24 -11.26
N ILE A 233 11.84 3.79 -10.13
CA ILE A 233 12.24 3.38 -8.79
C ILE A 233 11.28 2.27 -8.39
N ILE A 234 11.70 1.02 -8.54
CA ILE A 234 10.92 -0.15 -8.15
C ILE A 234 10.99 -0.28 -6.63
N SER A 235 9.85 -0.31 -5.94
CA SER A 235 9.77 -0.51 -4.49
C SER A 235 8.95 -1.76 -4.18
N ASP A 236 9.53 -2.66 -3.40
CA ASP A 236 8.93 -3.92 -2.96
C ASP A 236 9.45 -4.28 -1.55
N GLY A 237 9.12 -5.43 -1.00
CA GLY A 237 9.63 -5.82 0.31
C GLY A 237 9.03 -7.09 0.89
N ALA A 238 9.55 -7.47 2.04
CA ALA A 238 9.19 -8.71 2.71
C ALA A 238 7.83 -8.65 3.45
N SER A 239 7.31 -7.45 3.71
CA SER A 239 6.18 -7.23 4.60
C SER A 239 4.91 -7.98 4.21
N LYS A 240 4.56 -8.03 2.91
CA LYS A 240 3.28 -8.57 2.44
C LYS A 240 3.41 -9.97 1.90
N THR A 241 4.46 -10.24 1.15
CA THR A 241 4.72 -11.54 0.53
C THR A 241 5.02 -12.64 1.55
N TRP A 242 5.74 -12.32 2.63
CA TRP A 242 6.16 -13.30 3.66
C TRP A 242 5.66 -12.96 5.07
N ALA A 243 4.60 -12.16 5.18
CA ALA A 243 4.01 -11.76 6.47
C ALA A 243 5.06 -11.18 7.46
N MET A 244 5.98 -10.36 6.97
CA MET A 244 7.11 -9.82 7.72
C MET A 244 6.96 -8.34 8.06
N THR A 245 5.75 -7.84 8.33
CA THR A 245 5.51 -6.41 8.57
C THR A 245 6.33 -5.85 9.73
N GLY A 246 6.45 -6.59 10.83
CA GLY A 246 7.21 -6.21 12.03
C GLY A 246 8.73 -6.34 11.88
N TRP A 247 9.23 -7.09 10.90
CA TRP A 247 10.66 -7.26 10.65
C TRP A 247 11.30 -6.04 9.98
N ARG A 248 10.48 -5.18 9.38
CA ARG A 248 10.91 -3.92 8.78
C ARG A 248 11.98 -4.09 7.71
N ILE A 249 11.72 -4.91 6.69
CA ILE A 249 12.58 -5.04 5.50
C ILE A 249 11.78 -4.70 4.24
N GLY A 250 12.26 -3.69 3.53
CA GLY A 250 11.89 -3.34 2.16
C GLY A 250 13.13 -3.22 1.31
N PHE A 251 12.97 -3.29 0.02
CA PHE A 251 14.04 -3.08 -0.93
C PHE A 251 13.52 -2.30 -2.14
N THR A 252 14.39 -1.47 -2.68
CA THR A 252 14.13 -0.70 -3.89
C THR A 252 15.23 -0.94 -4.90
N SER A 253 14.92 -0.76 -6.16
CA SER A 253 15.91 -0.85 -7.23
C SER A 253 15.75 0.27 -8.24
N ASN A 254 16.87 0.93 -8.54
CA ASN A 254 17.00 1.81 -9.68
C ASN A 254 18.50 1.97 -10.01
N PRO A 255 18.94 1.81 -11.27
CA PRO A 255 20.36 1.81 -11.63
C PRO A 255 21.05 3.18 -11.44
N LEU A 256 20.30 4.28 -11.47
CA LEU A 256 20.84 5.64 -11.34
C LEU A 256 20.75 6.18 -9.91
N LEU A 257 19.66 5.87 -9.21
CA LEU A 257 19.38 6.45 -7.89
C LEU A 257 19.85 5.59 -6.71
N ALA A 258 20.25 4.32 -6.91
CA ALA A 258 20.70 3.46 -5.81
C ALA A 258 21.80 4.11 -4.93
N PRO A 259 22.84 4.80 -5.47
CA PRO A 259 23.82 5.50 -4.64
C PRO A 259 23.23 6.66 -3.85
N VAL A 260 22.22 7.35 -4.38
CA VAL A 260 21.53 8.46 -3.71
C VAL A 260 20.66 7.94 -2.58
N LEU A 261 19.86 6.91 -2.85
CA LEU A 261 18.99 6.24 -1.86
C LEU A 261 19.82 5.63 -0.72
N THR A 262 21.00 5.06 -1.03
CA THR A 262 21.94 4.60 -0.01
C THR A 262 22.41 5.73 0.90
N ARG A 263 22.70 6.92 0.34
CA ARG A 263 23.09 8.10 1.17
C ARG A 263 21.94 8.57 2.05
N TRP A 264 20.68 8.52 1.59
CA TRP A 264 19.52 8.82 2.44
C TRP A 264 19.46 7.88 3.64
N ILE A 265 19.61 6.55 3.43
CA ILE A 265 19.65 5.59 4.55
C ILE A 265 20.82 5.88 5.48
N THR A 266 22.02 6.16 4.94
CA THR A 266 23.18 6.52 5.77
C THR A 266 22.91 7.70 6.70
N ASN A 267 22.16 8.70 6.21
CA ASN A 267 21.87 9.93 6.95
C ASN A 267 20.64 9.86 7.86
N THR A 268 19.82 8.81 7.74
CA THR A 268 18.59 8.65 8.53
C THR A 268 18.68 7.46 9.50
N ASP A 269 18.83 6.26 8.98
CA ASP A 269 18.68 5.00 9.71
C ASP A 269 20.01 4.26 9.90
N SER A 270 21.11 4.74 9.29
CA SER A 270 22.41 4.05 9.14
C SER A 270 22.31 2.78 8.29
N CYS A 271 21.46 1.83 8.65
CA CYS A 271 21.18 0.60 7.91
C CYS A 271 19.90 -0.07 8.46
N ALA A 272 19.31 -0.96 7.69
CA ALA A 272 18.25 -1.84 8.19
C ALA A 272 18.81 -2.84 9.22
N SER A 273 17.94 -3.36 10.11
CA SER A 273 18.30 -4.37 11.11
C SER A 273 19.03 -5.57 10.48
N GLN A 274 20.23 -5.86 10.94
CA GLN A 274 21.03 -6.98 10.44
C GLN A 274 20.31 -8.32 10.61
N ILE A 275 19.70 -8.54 11.75
CA ILE A 275 18.93 -9.77 12.06
C ILE A 275 17.80 -9.94 11.02
N SER A 276 17.05 -8.86 10.78
CA SER A 276 15.94 -8.88 9.83
C SER A 276 16.41 -9.07 8.38
N GLN A 277 17.58 -8.57 8.03
CA GLN A 277 18.17 -8.78 6.70
C GLN A 277 18.50 -10.27 6.45
N TRP A 278 19.05 -10.98 7.43
CA TRP A 278 19.31 -12.43 7.32
C TRP A 278 18.03 -13.24 7.24
N ALA A 279 17.00 -12.84 8.00
CA ALA A 279 15.68 -13.47 7.89
C ALA A 279 15.03 -13.22 6.52
N ALA A 280 15.15 -12.00 5.97
CA ALA A 280 14.62 -11.67 4.64
C ALA A 280 15.37 -12.40 3.50
N LEU A 281 16.68 -12.61 3.65
CA LEU A 281 17.45 -13.44 2.73
C LEU A 281 16.88 -14.86 2.65
N GLU A 282 16.56 -15.44 3.81
CA GLU A 282 15.92 -16.76 3.88
C GLU A 282 14.50 -16.74 3.31
N ALA A 283 13.75 -15.67 3.52
CA ALA A 283 12.41 -15.52 2.96
C ALA A 283 12.41 -15.54 1.42
N ILE A 284 13.43 -14.92 0.80
CA ILE A 284 13.56 -14.89 -0.67
C ILE A 284 14.07 -16.22 -1.21
N ASN A 285 15.10 -16.82 -0.60
CA ASN A 285 15.81 -17.98 -1.13
C ASN A 285 15.23 -19.32 -0.67
N GLY A 286 14.53 -19.33 0.46
CA GLY A 286 13.94 -20.52 1.06
C GLY A 286 12.65 -20.99 0.39
N PRO A 287 12.00 -22.03 0.93
CA PRO A 287 10.74 -22.55 0.43
C PRO A 287 9.64 -21.46 0.33
N GLN A 288 8.88 -21.48 -0.76
CA GLN A 288 7.83 -20.48 -1.01
C GLN A 288 6.41 -20.98 -0.68
N ASP A 289 6.27 -22.23 -0.26
CA ASP A 289 4.98 -22.89 -0.02
C ASP A 289 4.08 -22.11 0.94
N ALA A 290 4.65 -21.55 2.00
CA ALA A 290 3.89 -20.74 2.98
C ALA A 290 3.35 -19.44 2.35
N ALA A 291 4.15 -18.78 1.48
CA ALA A 291 3.72 -17.57 0.80
C ALA A 291 2.62 -17.87 -0.24
N GLU A 292 2.73 -18.97 -0.97
CA GLU A 292 1.71 -19.40 -1.93
C GLU A 292 0.42 -19.84 -1.23
N ALA A 293 0.51 -20.58 -0.11
CA ALA A 293 -0.64 -20.93 0.72
C ALA A 293 -1.36 -19.69 1.27
N MET A 294 -0.61 -18.69 1.71
CA MET A 294 -1.15 -17.41 2.16
C MET A 294 -1.85 -16.66 1.01
N LYS A 295 -1.23 -16.60 -0.17
CA LYS A 295 -1.85 -16.00 -1.37
C LYS A 295 -3.17 -16.69 -1.72
N LYS A 296 -3.20 -18.02 -1.71
CA LYS A 296 -4.42 -18.81 -1.95
C LYS A 296 -5.50 -18.48 -0.91
N SER A 297 -5.13 -18.41 0.36
CA SER A 297 -6.06 -18.03 1.43
C SER A 297 -6.63 -16.63 1.24
N PHE A 298 -5.81 -15.65 0.83
CA PHE A 298 -6.30 -14.31 0.52
C PHE A 298 -7.25 -14.29 -0.68
N LEU A 299 -6.99 -15.08 -1.71
CA LEU A 299 -7.90 -15.22 -2.85
C LEU A 299 -9.28 -15.76 -2.41
N GLU A 300 -9.30 -16.82 -1.60
CA GLU A 300 -10.54 -17.38 -1.05
C GLU A 300 -11.29 -16.38 -0.16
N ARG A 301 -10.57 -15.60 0.66
CA ARG A 301 -11.17 -14.57 1.52
C ARG A 301 -11.69 -13.38 0.71
N ARG A 302 -11.02 -13.01 -0.40
CA ARG A 302 -11.51 -12.01 -1.34
C ARG A 302 -12.87 -12.41 -1.90
N ASP A 303 -12.99 -13.64 -2.40
CA ASP A 303 -14.23 -14.12 -3.00
C ASP A 303 -15.35 -14.18 -1.95
N LEU A 304 -15.03 -14.63 -0.74
CA LEU A 304 -15.97 -14.65 0.39
C LEU A 304 -16.45 -13.24 0.76
N ILE A 305 -15.55 -12.30 1.02
CA ILE A 305 -15.95 -10.95 1.47
C ILE A 305 -16.71 -10.19 0.41
N VAL A 306 -16.32 -10.31 -0.87
CA VAL A 306 -17.03 -9.65 -1.98
C VAL A 306 -18.42 -10.21 -2.16
N GLY A 307 -18.59 -11.53 -2.11
CA GLY A 307 -19.91 -12.18 -2.14
C GLY A 307 -20.80 -11.66 -1.01
N LEU A 308 -20.33 -11.74 0.23
CA LEU A 308 -21.08 -11.29 1.39
C LEU A 308 -21.42 -9.79 1.36
N LEU A 309 -20.48 -8.92 0.97
CA LEU A 309 -20.72 -7.47 0.87
C LEU A 309 -21.80 -7.13 -0.14
N ASN A 310 -21.87 -7.83 -1.26
CA ASN A 310 -22.88 -7.61 -2.29
C ASN A 310 -24.29 -8.11 -1.89
N GLU A 311 -24.43 -8.89 -0.83
CA GLU A 311 -25.70 -9.27 -0.21
C GLU A 311 -26.18 -8.24 0.84
N VAL A 312 -25.30 -7.31 1.27
CA VAL A 312 -25.66 -6.29 2.26
C VAL A 312 -26.52 -5.19 1.63
N PRO A 313 -27.67 -4.81 2.23
CA PRO A 313 -28.51 -3.75 1.71
C PRO A 313 -27.77 -2.43 1.49
N GLY A 314 -27.83 -1.89 0.28
CA GLY A 314 -27.23 -0.60 -0.06
C GLY A 314 -25.69 -0.61 -0.21
N VAL A 315 -25.07 -1.79 -0.28
CA VAL A 315 -23.63 -1.95 -0.49
C VAL A 315 -23.36 -2.57 -1.85
N LYS A 316 -22.34 -2.06 -2.55
CA LYS A 316 -21.83 -2.64 -3.80
C LYS A 316 -20.33 -2.72 -3.73
N CYS A 317 -19.78 -3.89 -3.99
CA CYS A 317 -18.33 -4.12 -3.97
C CYS A 317 -17.87 -4.73 -5.29
N ARG A 318 -16.94 -4.05 -5.98
CA ARG A 318 -16.22 -4.62 -7.12
C ARG A 318 -15.21 -5.65 -6.63
N THR A 319 -14.93 -6.64 -7.45
CA THR A 319 -13.94 -7.67 -7.11
C THR A 319 -12.52 -7.12 -7.23
N PRO A 320 -11.74 -7.06 -6.15
CA PRO A 320 -10.36 -6.62 -6.20
C PRO A 320 -9.49 -7.53 -7.09
N GLY A 321 -8.64 -6.92 -7.93
CA GLY A 321 -7.68 -7.65 -8.76
C GLY A 321 -6.43 -8.09 -8.02
N GLY A 322 -6.13 -7.49 -6.85
CA GLY A 322 -4.94 -7.80 -6.04
C GLY A 322 -4.97 -7.20 -4.64
N ALA A 323 -3.84 -7.27 -3.93
CA ALA A 323 -3.67 -6.91 -2.52
C ALA A 323 -4.59 -7.73 -1.60
N PHE A 324 -5.01 -7.20 -0.48
CA PHE A 324 -5.99 -7.82 0.43
C PHE A 324 -6.99 -6.78 0.98
N TYR A 325 -7.45 -5.89 0.08
CA TYR A 325 -8.42 -4.84 0.41
C TYR A 325 -9.66 -4.95 -0.47
N ALA A 326 -10.83 -4.75 0.14
CA ALA A 326 -12.08 -4.52 -0.53
C ALA A 326 -12.51 -3.05 -0.29
N TRP A 327 -13.07 -2.42 -1.33
CA TRP A 327 -13.44 -1.01 -1.36
C TRP A 327 -14.91 -0.83 -1.77
N PRO A 328 -15.87 -1.35 -0.95
CA PRO A 328 -17.26 -1.25 -1.27
C PRO A 328 -17.78 0.18 -1.26
N ASN A 329 -18.65 0.47 -2.22
CA ASN A 329 -19.48 1.66 -2.26
C ASN A 329 -20.64 1.49 -1.25
N VAL A 330 -20.73 2.41 -0.30
CA VAL A 330 -21.72 2.43 0.78
C VAL A 330 -22.67 3.62 0.67
N THR A 331 -22.73 4.32 -0.47
CA THR A 331 -23.55 5.51 -0.67
C THR A 331 -25.00 5.27 -0.30
N GLU A 332 -25.58 4.19 -0.83
CA GLU A 332 -26.99 3.85 -0.56
C GLU A 332 -27.16 3.35 0.88
N ALA A 333 -26.19 2.63 1.45
CA ALA A 333 -26.23 2.24 2.86
C ALA A 333 -26.21 3.47 3.78
N CYS A 334 -25.40 4.49 3.47
CA CYS A 334 -25.44 5.77 4.20
C CYS A 334 -26.84 6.40 4.15
N ARG A 335 -27.45 6.45 2.97
CA ARG A 335 -28.82 6.98 2.79
C ARG A 335 -29.84 6.18 3.60
N LEU A 336 -29.79 4.86 3.56
CA LEU A 336 -30.71 3.98 4.27
C LEU A 336 -30.71 4.17 5.78
N ILE A 337 -29.56 4.45 6.38
CA ILE A 337 -29.44 4.65 7.83
C ILE A 337 -29.44 6.13 8.24
N GLY A 338 -29.58 7.07 7.29
CA GLY A 338 -29.52 8.50 7.56
C GLY A 338 -28.14 9.01 7.98
N ALA A 339 -27.05 8.34 7.59
CA ALA A 339 -25.70 8.83 7.79
C ALA A 339 -25.37 9.86 6.71
N LYS A 340 -24.74 10.98 7.10
CA LYS A 340 -24.38 12.06 6.17
C LYS A 340 -23.27 11.66 5.19
N ASP A 341 -22.38 10.76 5.62
CA ASP A 341 -21.21 10.34 4.85
C ASP A 341 -20.63 9.02 5.38
N SER A 342 -19.61 8.50 4.63
CA SER A 342 -18.87 7.28 4.98
C SER A 342 -18.15 7.35 6.33
N GLU A 343 -17.75 8.53 6.78
CA GLU A 343 -17.10 8.68 8.09
C GLU A 343 -18.12 8.54 9.24
N GLU A 344 -19.31 9.11 9.09
CA GLU A 344 -20.38 8.89 10.07
C GLU A 344 -20.85 7.43 10.03
N PHE A 345 -20.99 6.84 8.82
CA PHE A 345 -21.29 5.43 8.66
C PHE A 345 -20.28 4.55 9.41
N ARG A 346 -18.98 4.76 9.19
CA ARG A 346 -17.91 4.02 9.88
C ARG A 346 -18.00 4.15 11.40
N LYS A 347 -18.19 5.36 11.91
CA LYS A 347 -18.28 5.63 13.36
C LYS A 347 -19.47 4.91 13.99
N ARG A 348 -20.62 4.97 13.33
CA ARG A 348 -21.82 4.28 13.81
C ARG A 348 -21.67 2.76 13.72
N LEU A 349 -21.11 2.25 12.63
CA LEU A 349 -20.81 0.83 12.48
C LEU A 349 -19.90 0.31 13.59
N LEU A 350 -18.85 1.05 13.95
CA LEU A 350 -17.95 0.71 15.05
C LEU A 350 -18.68 0.71 16.41
N ASN A 351 -19.43 1.76 16.71
CA ASN A 351 -20.01 1.95 18.03
C ASN A 351 -21.26 1.13 18.27
N GLU A 352 -22.11 0.91 17.24
CA GLU A 352 -23.40 0.24 17.36
C GLU A 352 -23.35 -1.25 16.98
N ALA A 353 -22.37 -1.66 16.14
CA ALA A 353 -22.24 -3.05 15.67
C ALA A 353 -20.89 -3.72 16.00
N GLY A 354 -19.93 -2.99 16.53
CA GLY A 354 -18.61 -3.53 16.86
C GLY A 354 -17.81 -3.95 15.63
N VAL A 355 -17.97 -3.26 14.49
CA VAL A 355 -17.21 -3.52 13.26
C VAL A 355 -16.41 -2.29 12.88
N ALA A 356 -15.08 -2.45 12.80
CA ALA A 356 -14.17 -1.36 12.48
C ALA A 356 -13.67 -1.45 11.04
N VAL A 357 -13.89 -0.37 10.28
CA VAL A 357 -13.42 -0.17 8.90
C VAL A 357 -12.82 1.23 8.75
N LEU A 358 -12.24 1.56 7.60
CA LEU A 358 -11.75 2.91 7.30
C LEU A 358 -12.64 3.58 6.26
N ALA A 359 -12.95 4.87 6.46
CA ALA A 359 -13.69 5.66 5.49
C ALA A 359 -12.80 6.17 4.35
N ASP A 360 -13.41 6.53 3.23
CA ASP A 360 -12.75 7.05 2.03
C ASP A 360 -11.86 8.27 2.33
N ILE A 361 -12.33 9.18 3.18
CA ILE A 361 -11.56 10.37 3.58
C ILE A 361 -10.22 10.07 4.25
N HIS A 362 -10.00 8.83 4.68
CA HIS A 362 -8.72 8.39 5.24
C HIS A 362 -7.67 8.08 4.15
N PHE A 363 -8.06 8.15 2.88
CA PHE A 363 -7.24 7.81 1.72
C PHE A 363 -7.12 8.94 0.70
N GLY A 364 -7.47 10.16 1.11
CA GLY A 364 -7.41 11.36 0.30
C GLY A 364 -8.73 12.11 0.26
N ALA A 365 -8.76 13.18 -0.49
CA ALA A 365 -10.00 13.94 -0.71
C ALA A 365 -11.00 13.11 -1.52
N ARG A 366 -12.29 13.26 -1.22
CA ARG A 366 -13.34 12.60 -2.01
C ARG A 366 -13.28 13.03 -3.47
N VAL A 367 -13.39 12.06 -4.35
CA VAL A 367 -13.41 12.29 -5.80
C VAL A 367 -14.79 12.85 -6.17
N PRO A 368 -14.88 14.02 -6.80
CA PRO A 368 -16.15 14.59 -7.23
C PRO A 368 -16.92 13.64 -8.18
N GLY A 369 -18.18 13.40 -7.87
CA GLY A 369 -19.05 12.51 -8.64
C GLY A 369 -18.95 11.03 -8.29
N GLU A 370 -17.95 10.64 -7.48
CA GLU A 370 -17.85 9.29 -6.95
C GLU A 370 -18.71 9.10 -5.70
N GLY A 371 -19.04 7.82 -5.42
CA GLY A 371 -19.80 7.44 -4.23
C GLY A 371 -18.96 7.47 -2.95
N GLN A 372 -19.66 7.18 -1.85
CA GLN A 372 -19.05 7.01 -0.52
C GLN A 372 -18.47 5.60 -0.39
N HIS A 373 -17.24 5.47 0.04
CA HIS A 373 -16.59 4.16 0.15
C HIS A 373 -16.02 3.92 1.55
N VAL A 374 -15.85 2.65 1.88
CA VAL A 374 -15.09 2.22 3.06
C VAL A 374 -14.08 1.15 2.66
N ARG A 375 -12.95 1.07 3.37
CA ARG A 375 -11.96 0.02 3.15
C ARG A 375 -12.11 -1.08 4.17
N PHE A 376 -12.21 -2.33 3.70
CA PHE A 376 -12.01 -3.55 4.47
C PHE A 376 -10.65 -4.14 4.12
N SER A 377 -9.84 -4.47 5.12
CA SER A 377 -8.73 -5.41 4.97
C SER A 377 -9.25 -6.82 5.23
N TYR A 378 -9.23 -7.70 4.23
CA TYR A 378 -9.62 -9.10 4.43
C TYR A 378 -8.45 -10.00 4.86
N ALA A 379 -7.38 -9.38 5.38
CA ALA A 379 -6.35 -10.07 6.15
C ALA A 379 -6.87 -10.38 7.57
N ALA A 380 -7.93 -11.19 7.62
CA ALA A 380 -8.65 -11.64 8.81
C ALA A 380 -9.15 -13.06 8.57
N SER A 381 -9.50 -13.81 9.62
CA SER A 381 -10.04 -15.16 9.46
C SER A 381 -11.38 -15.16 8.70
N LYS A 382 -11.71 -16.26 8.01
CA LYS A 382 -13.02 -16.42 7.33
C LYS A 382 -14.18 -16.18 8.30
N GLN A 383 -14.09 -16.73 9.53
CA GLN A 383 -15.09 -16.53 10.57
C GLN A 383 -15.26 -15.04 10.95
N ALA A 384 -14.17 -14.30 11.09
CA ALA A 384 -14.23 -12.86 11.38
C ALA A 384 -14.88 -12.09 10.22
N ILE A 385 -14.59 -12.47 8.97
CA ILE A 385 -15.21 -11.87 7.77
C ILE A 385 -16.74 -12.12 7.80
N GLU A 386 -17.18 -13.37 7.96
CA GLU A 386 -18.59 -13.75 8.02
C GLU A 386 -19.33 -13.02 9.14
N GLN A 387 -18.79 -13.04 10.35
CA GLN A 387 -19.40 -12.36 11.49
C GLN A 387 -19.44 -10.84 11.33
N GLY A 388 -18.35 -10.24 10.86
CA GLY A 388 -18.27 -8.80 10.67
C GLY A 388 -19.27 -8.28 9.61
N ILE A 389 -19.40 -8.99 8.49
CA ILE A 389 -20.36 -8.61 7.44
C ILE A 389 -21.81 -8.87 7.91
N ALA A 390 -22.08 -9.95 8.63
CA ALA A 390 -23.39 -10.20 9.22
C ALA A 390 -23.78 -9.08 10.20
N ARG A 391 -22.88 -8.64 11.09
CA ARG A 391 -23.12 -7.50 12.01
C ARG A 391 -23.42 -6.21 11.25
N MET A 392 -22.68 -5.94 10.16
CA MET A 392 -22.92 -4.78 9.29
C MET A 392 -24.29 -4.83 8.63
N ALA A 393 -24.69 -5.99 8.10
CA ALA A 393 -26.00 -6.16 7.47
C ALA A 393 -27.15 -5.95 8.49
N ASP A 394 -27.05 -6.50 9.70
CA ASP A 394 -28.01 -6.33 10.78
C ASP A 394 -28.08 -4.88 11.27
N PHE A 395 -26.94 -4.20 11.37
CA PHE A 395 -26.86 -2.78 11.70
C PHE A 395 -27.63 -1.93 10.69
N ILE A 396 -27.42 -2.14 9.40
CA ILE A 396 -28.11 -1.41 8.34
C ILE A 396 -29.62 -1.68 8.40
N ARG A 397 -30.06 -2.97 8.48
CA ARG A 397 -31.49 -3.33 8.55
C ARG A 397 -32.20 -2.69 9.74
N ARG A 398 -31.58 -2.70 10.93
CA ARG A 398 -32.16 -2.12 12.15
C ARG A 398 -32.29 -0.60 12.08
N ASN A 399 -31.33 0.06 11.45
CA ASN A 399 -31.33 1.52 11.35
C ASN A 399 -32.17 2.04 10.19
N THR A 400 -32.36 1.27 9.10
CA THR A 400 -33.32 1.59 8.02
C THR A 400 -34.75 1.70 8.57
N ARG A 401 -35.18 0.78 9.45
CA ARG A 401 -36.54 0.81 10.05
C ARG A 401 -36.77 2.00 11.00
N LYS A 402 -35.71 2.67 11.47
CA LYS A 402 -35.84 3.85 12.34
C LYS A 402 -35.97 5.16 11.55
N VAL A 403 -35.55 5.16 10.29
CA VAL A 403 -35.58 6.35 9.42
C VAL A 403 -36.84 6.40 8.59
N ALA A 404 -37.49 5.25 8.36
CA ALA A 404 -38.79 5.13 7.67
C ALA A 404 -39.96 5.37 8.64
#